data_f4bbab7b4bc28117a755800a308aae93
#
_entry.id   f4bbab7b4bc28117a755800a308aae93
#
_cell.length_a   1.000
_cell.length_b   1.000
_cell.length_c   1.000
_cell.angle_alpha   90.00
_cell.angle_beta   90.00
_cell.angle_gamma   90.00
#
_symmetry.space_group_name_H-M   'P 1'
#
loop_
_entity.id
_entity.type
_entity.pdbx_description
1 polymer ?
#
loop_
_entity_poly.entity_id
_entity_poly.type
_entity_poly.pdbx_seq_one_letter_code
_entity_poly.pdbx_strand_id
1 'polypeptide(L)'
;MSIDLLQPPTHVPPSTALRISQQAPTILRNTSGFRLPYPLSLFVSTESQELWTTQENLFLACLRTGDDKSALHCLEKLTERFGGQNERIMALRGLYHEATAENSKALEEVLEGYVETLEENPTNMPIRKRTAALLKSLGRPAEAIQTLVALLDSSPTDAEAWSEMAELYTSQGQYYQAIYCLEEVLLIMPNAWSVHARLGEILFRSCSNLAGGNGDLLKTLSESMRRFCRSIELCENYLRGYYGLKLSTKKLLDVYPKSSKQSQAVSDPATGDLAPPTLRSIQRLHELATGKLGEMVRRGSVGERGWNDYDEAELIAARELLDRDTQPIER
;
A
#
# COMPACT_ATOMS: atom_id res chain seq x y z
N MET A 1 -17.28 -20.47 -6.45
CA MET A 1 -17.46 -19.01 -6.45
C MET A 1 -16.72 -18.47 -7.63
N SER A 2 -17.41 -17.79 -8.56
CA SER A 2 -16.75 -17.01 -9.63
C SER A 2 -16.06 -15.83 -8.98
N ILE A 3 -14.77 -15.65 -9.22
CA ILE A 3 -14.02 -14.50 -8.73
C ILE A 3 -14.48 -13.31 -9.58
N ASP A 4 -14.86 -12.23 -8.91
CA ASP A 4 -15.19 -10.99 -9.61
C ASP A 4 -13.89 -10.35 -10.10
N LEU A 5 -13.65 -10.44 -11.40
CA LEU A 5 -12.48 -9.83 -12.06
C LEU A 5 -12.63 -8.32 -12.27
N LEU A 6 -13.82 -7.76 -12.05
CA LEU A 6 -14.06 -6.32 -12.15
C LEU A 6 -13.52 -5.57 -10.93
N GLN A 7 -13.63 -6.18 -9.77
CA GLN A 7 -13.14 -5.60 -8.51
C GLN A 7 -12.31 -6.65 -7.76
N PRO A 8 -11.08 -6.94 -8.23
CA PRO A 8 -10.20 -7.82 -7.49
C PRO A 8 -9.91 -7.18 -6.11
N PRO A 9 -9.81 -7.99 -5.05
CA PRO A 9 -9.42 -7.47 -3.74
C PRO A 9 -8.06 -6.76 -3.86
N THR A 10 -7.86 -5.69 -3.09
CA THR A 10 -6.62 -4.89 -3.09
C THR A 10 -5.37 -5.73 -2.86
N HIS A 11 -5.51 -6.81 -2.11
CA HIS A 11 -4.48 -7.83 -1.93
C HIS A 11 -5.01 -9.17 -2.43
N VAL A 12 -4.58 -9.57 -3.64
CA VAL A 12 -4.95 -10.86 -4.23
C VAL A 12 -4.00 -11.93 -3.68
N PRO A 13 -4.49 -12.89 -2.85
CA PRO A 13 -3.65 -13.98 -2.39
C PRO A 13 -3.11 -14.80 -3.57
N PRO A 14 -1.92 -15.43 -3.45
CA PRO A 14 -1.33 -16.22 -4.53
C PRO A 14 -2.25 -17.33 -5.07
N SER A 15 -3.02 -17.97 -4.19
CA SER A 15 -4.01 -18.99 -4.56
C SER A 15 -5.14 -18.43 -5.42
N THR A 16 -5.58 -17.21 -5.16
CA THR A 16 -6.61 -16.53 -5.97
C THR A 16 -6.07 -16.09 -7.31
N ALA A 17 -4.84 -15.54 -7.35
CA ALA A 17 -4.16 -15.20 -8.61
C ALA A 17 -4.01 -16.44 -9.50
N LEU A 18 -3.61 -17.58 -8.93
CA LEU A 18 -3.49 -18.86 -9.66
C LEU A 18 -4.84 -19.33 -10.22
N ARG A 19 -5.92 -19.22 -9.45
CA ARG A 19 -7.28 -19.58 -9.92
C ARG A 19 -7.75 -18.68 -11.06
N ILE A 20 -7.41 -17.39 -11.02
CA ILE A 20 -7.71 -16.43 -12.09
C ILE A 20 -6.93 -16.82 -13.35
N SER A 21 -5.63 -17.05 -13.25
CA SER A 21 -4.77 -17.45 -14.35
C SER A 21 -5.26 -18.76 -14.99
N GLN A 22 -5.64 -19.77 -14.22
CA GLN A 22 -6.20 -21.03 -14.75
C GLN A 22 -7.49 -20.85 -15.55
N GLN A 23 -8.23 -19.77 -15.34
CA GLN A 23 -9.43 -19.43 -16.11
C GLN A 23 -9.11 -18.67 -17.41
N ALA A 24 -7.87 -18.21 -17.59
CA ALA A 24 -7.45 -17.40 -18.72
C ALA A 24 -7.80 -18.04 -20.09
N PRO A 25 -7.52 -19.32 -20.36
CA PRO A 25 -7.84 -19.92 -21.66
C PRO A 25 -9.33 -19.88 -21.98
N THR A 26 -10.18 -20.04 -20.96
CA THR A 26 -11.65 -20.03 -21.12
C THR A 26 -12.15 -18.61 -21.38
N ILE A 27 -11.67 -17.64 -20.62
CA ILE A 27 -12.05 -16.22 -20.77
C ILE A 27 -11.57 -15.70 -22.11
N LEU A 28 -10.34 -16.01 -22.51
CA LEU A 28 -9.76 -15.58 -23.78
C LEU A 28 -10.48 -16.17 -25.01
N ARG A 29 -10.93 -17.42 -24.92
CA ARG A 29 -11.75 -18.03 -25.97
C ARG A 29 -13.13 -17.36 -26.09
N ASN A 30 -13.78 -17.10 -24.97
CA ASN A 30 -15.10 -16.46 -24.96
C ASN A 30 -15.06 -15.01 -25.47
N THR A 31 -13.97 -14.30 -25.23
CA THR A 31 -13.76 -12.93 -25.75
C THR A 31 -13.29 -12.91 -27.20
N SER A 32 -12.81 -14.03 -27.76
CA SER A 32 -12.48 -14.15 -29.18
C SER A 32 -13.71 -14.47 -30.05
N GLY A 33 -14.90 -14.60 -29.44
CA GLY A 33 -16.09 -15.09 -30.05
C GLY A 33 -16.74 -14.10 -30.99
N PHE A 34 -17.04 -14.60 -32.19
CA PHE A 34 -17.96 -14.13 -33.22
C PHE A 34 -17.75 -12.65 -33.64
N ARG A 35 -16.80 -12.45 -34.54
CA ARG A 35 -16.92 -11.35 -35.50
C ARG A 35 -18.13 -11.66 -36.38
N LEU A 36 -19.30 -11.14 -36.03
CA LEU A 36 -20.46 -11.19 -36.88
C LEU A 36 -20.15 -10.47 -38.20
N PRO A 37 -20.55 -11.01 -39.35
CA PRO A 37 -20.34 -10.32 -40.62
C PRO A 37 -21.11 -8.99 -40.62
N TYR A 38 -20.50 -7.98 -41.22
CA TYR A 38 -21.16 -6.70 -41.50
C TYR A 38 -22.49 -6.96 -42.26
N PRO A 39 -23.64 -6.38 -41.87
CA PRO A 39 -23.82 -5.27 -40.94
C PRO A 39 -24.23 -5.65 -39.51
N LEU A 40 -24.36 -6.92 -39.18
CA LEU A 40 -24.82 -7.38 -37.87
C LEU A 40 -23.85 -6.98 -36.71
N SER A 41 -22.58 -6.78 -37.02
CA SER A 41 -21.57 -6.30 -36.07
C SER A 41 -21.87 -4.91 -35.51
N LEU A 42 -22.67 -4.10 -36.20
CA LEU A 42 -23.08 -2.75 -35.75
C LEU A 42 -24.11 -2.77 -34.61
N PHE A 43 -24.84 -3.89 -34.47
CA PHE A 43 -25.91 -4.04 -33.47
C PHE A 43 -25.47 -4.77 -32.19
N VAL A 44 -24.29 -5.36 -32.22
CA VAL A 44 -23.74 -6.10 -31.09
C VAL A 44 -22.43 -5.43 -30.66
N SER A 45 -22.54 -4.29 -30.00
CA SER A 45 -21.37 -3.75 -29.28
C SER A 45 -21.20 -4.53 -27.97
N THR A 46 -20.46 -5.63 -28.03
CA THR A 46 -20.04 -6.39 -26.84
C THR A 46 -18.88 -5.72 -26.10
N GLU A 47 -18.49 -4.52 -26.51
CA GLU A 47 -17.39 -3.77 -25.93
C GLU A 47 -17.88 -2.95 -24.73
N SER A 48 -17.85 -3.56 -23.55
CA SER A 48 -18.05 -2.84 -22.30
C SER A 48 -16.70 -2.46 -21.68
N GLN A 49 -16.65 -1.36 -20.94
CA GLN A 49 -15.48 -0.98 -20.15
C GLN A 49 -15.08 -2.11 -19.19
N GLU A 50 -16.06 -2.84 -18.67
CA GLU A 50 -15.88 -4.00 -17.81
C GLU A 50 -15.05 -5.11 -18.43
N LEU A 51 -15.23 -5.36 -19.73
CA LEU A 51 -14.45 -6.35 -20.47
C LEU A 51 -12.96 -6.00 -20.45
N TRP A 52 -12.62 -4.74 -20.69
CA TRP A 52 -11.23 -4.29 -20.76
C TRP A 52 -10.57 -4.27 -19.40
N THR A 53 -11.29 -3.88 -18.35
CA THR A 53 -10.84 -3.99 -16.95
C THR A 53 -10.59 -5.46 -16.59
N THR A 54 -11.47 -6.36 -17.00
CA THR A 54 -11.29 -7.82 -16.81
C THR A 54 -10.05 -8.33 -17.51
N GLN A 55 -9.79 -7.89 -18.76
CA GLN A 55 -8.60 -8.29 -19.53
C GLN A 55 -7.30 -7.80 -18.87
N GLU A 56 -7.29 -6.58 -18.35
CA GLU A 56 -6.13 -6.04 -17.65
C GLU A 56 -5.88 -6.77 -16.33
N ASN A 57 -6.91 -7.02 -15.54
CA ASN A 57 -6.79 -7.77 -14.29
C ASN A 57 -6.35 -9.23 -14.53
N LEU A 58 -6.84 -9.84 -15.63
CA LEU A 58 -6.39 -11.17 -16.06
C LEU A 58 -4.91 -11.16 -16.46
N PHE A 59 -4.48 -10.16 -17.23
CA PHE A 59 -3.08 -9.95 -17.60
C PHE A 59 -2.18 -9.89 -16.35
N LEU A 60 -2.54 -9.07 -15.37
CA LEU A 60 -1.79 -8.93 -14.12
C LEU A 60 -1.75 -10.24 -13.30
N ALA A 61 -2.85 -11.00 -13.28
CA ALA A 61 -2.90 -12.29 -12.61
C ALA A 61 -2.01 -13.32 -13.30
N CYS A 62 -2.00 -13.36 -14.64
CA CYS A 62 -1.15 -14.23 -15.43
C CYS A 62 0.34 -13.92 -15.20
N LEU A 63 0.74 -12.65 -15.20
CA LEU A 63 2.13 -12.26 -14.89
C LEU A 63 2.57 -12.70 -13.48
N ARG A 64 1.69 -12.54 -12.48
CA ARG A 64 1.98 -12.96 -11.10
C ARG A 64 2.18 -14.47 -10.95
N THR A 65 1.63 -15.26 -11.86
CA THR A 65 1.66 -16.72 -11.79
C THR A 65 2.62 -17.36 -12.80
N GLY A 66 3.32 -16.54 -13.61
CA GLY A 66 4.26 -17.02 -14.63
C GLY A 66 3.57 -17.64 -15.85
N ASP A 67 2.30 -17.31 -16.11
CA ASP A 67 1.61 -17.70 -17.35
C ASP A 67 1.83 -16.63 -18.44
N ASP A 68 3.08 -16.55 -18.92
CA ASP A 68 3.51 -15.53 -19.88
C ASP A 68 2.77 -15.60 -21.20
N LYS A 69 2.32 -16.79 -21.61
CA LYS A 69 1.59 -16.98 -22.87
C LYS A 69 0.21 -16.35 -22.81
N SER A 70 -0.54 -16.59 -21.73
CA SER A 70 -1.86 -15.97 -21.55
C SER A 70 -1.72 -14.46 -21.32
N ALA A 71 -0.69 -14.02 -20.59
CA ALA A 71 -0.38 -12.61 -20.41
C ALA A 71 -0.12 -11.90 -21.74
N LEU A 72 0.73 -12.48 -22.60
CA LEU A 72 1.01 -11.92 -23.93
C LEU A 72 -0.27 -11.79 -24.77
N HIS A 73 -1.11 -12.82 -24.76
CA HIS A 73 -2.35 -12.79 -25.52
C HIS A 73 -3.34 -11.71 -25.01
N CYS A 74 -3.41 -11.50 -23.70
CA CYS A 74 -4.17 -10.38 -23.14
C CYS A 74 -3.61 -9.03 -23.60
N LEU A 75 -2.29 -8.87 -23.57
CA LEU A 75 -1.60 -7.65 -23.98
C LEU A 75 -1.81 -7.36 -25.47
N GLU A 76 -1.73 -8.38 -26.33
CA GLU A 76 -2.01 -8.26 -27.77
C GLU A 76 -3.42 -7.72 -28.02
N LYS A 77 -4.45 -8.28 -27.36
CA LYS A 77 -5.83 -7.81 -27.48
C LYS A 77 -6.01 -6.36 -27.01
N LEU A 78 -5.38 -6.01 -25.88
CA LEU A 78 -5.39 -4.63 -25.40
C LEU A 78 -4.70 -3.68 -26.39
N THR A 79 -3.58 -4.12 -26.98
CA THR A 79 -2.82 -3.35 -27.98
C THR A 79 -3.61 -3.18 -29.27
N GLU A 80 -4.29 -4.21 -29.76
CA GLU A 80 -5.16 -4.15 -30.96
C GLU A 80 -6.31 -3.13 -30.76
N ARG A 81 -6.83 -3.04 -29.53
CA ARG A 81 -7.97 -2.16 -29.24
C ARG A 81 -7.60 -0.71 -29.00
N PHE A 82 -6.57 -0.47 -28.17
CA PHE A 82 -6.21 0.87 -27.70
C PHE A 82 -5.03 1.48 -28.46
N GLY A 83 -4.33 0.70 -29.26
CA GLY A 83 -3.14 1.11 -29.99
C GLY A 83 -1.86 0.99 -29.15
N GLY A 84 -0.75 0.69 -29.83
CA GLY A 84 0.55 0.49 -29.17
C GLY A 84 1.20 1.77 -28.61
N GLN A 85 0.72 2.93 -29.02
CA GLN A 85 1.21 4.26 -28.57
C GLN A 85 0.40 4.81 -27.38
N ASN A 86 -0.63 4.08 -26.94
CA ASN A 86 -1.34 4.48 -25.71
C ASN A 86 -0.42 4.31 -24.51
N GLU A 87 -0.28 5.35 -23.68
CA GLU A 87 0.65 5.39 -22.54
C GLU A 87 0.42 4.24 -21.55
N ARG A 88 -0.86 3.88 -21.31
CA ARG A 88 -1.19 2.74 -20.44
C ARG A 88 -0.74 1.42 -21.05
N ILE A 89 -0.95 1.22 -22.37
CA ILE A 89 -0.50 0.01 -23.08
C ILE A 89 1.03 -0.08 -23.11
N MET A 90 1.71 1.05 -23.26
CA MET A 90 3.18 1.10 -23.17
C MET A 90 3.66 0.64 -21.80
N ALA A 91 3.02 1.09 -20.72
CA ALA A 91 3.35 0.67 -19.36
C ALA A 91 3.06 -0.81 -19.11
N LEU A 92 1.95 -1.36 -19.63
CA LEU A 92 1.64 -2.80 -19.52
C LEU A 92 2.64 -3.64 -20.31
N ARG A 93 3.06 -3.18 -21.50
CA ARG A 93 4.13 -3.82 -22.27
C ARG A 93 5.45 -3.84 -21.52
N GLY A 94 5.81 -2.70 -20.93
CA GLY A 94 6.98 -2.59 -20.05
C GLY A 94 6.92 -3.59 -18.89
N LEU A 95 5.77 -3.65 -18.20
CA LEU A 95 5.55 -4.60 -17.11
C LEU A 95 5.69 -6.07 -17.56
N TYR A 96 5.24 -6.39 -18.79
CA TYR A 96 5.45 -7.72 -19.38
C TYR A 96 6.94 -8.01 -19.57
N HIS A 97 7.71 -7.08 -20.13
CA HIS A 97 9.16 -7.24 -20.31
C HIS A 97 9.91 -7.34 -18.98
N GLU A 98 9.51 -6.57 -17.97
CA GLU A 98 10.06 -6.70 -16.62
C GLU A 98 9.80 -8.10 -16.02
N ALA A 99 8.57 -8.61 -16.15
CA ALA A 99 8.18 -9.90 -15.58
C ALA A 99 8.83 -11.09 -16.30
N THR A 100 9.14 -10.96 -17.59
CA THR A 100 9.77 -12.01 -18.41
C THR A 100 11.29 -11.86 -18.51
N ALA A 101 11.89 -10.84 -17.89
CA ALA A 101 13.31 -10.65 -17.88
C ALA A 101 14.04 -11.78 -17.12
N GLU A 102 14.99 -12.44 -17.78
CA GLU A 102 15.70 -13.59 -17.20
C GLU A 102 16.78 -13.18 -16.19
N ASN A 103 17.28 -11.95 -16.29
CA ASN A 103 18.40 -11.49 -15.47
C ASN A 103 18.40 -9.96 -15.31
N SER A 104 19.27 -9.46 -14.42
CA SER A 104 19.41 -8.03 -14.14
C SER A 104 19.80 -7.21 -15.37
N LYS A 105 20.58 -7.80 -16.32
CA LYS A 105 20.95 -7.09 -17.56
C LYS A 105 19.74 -6.84 -18.44
N ALA A 106 18.85 -7.82 -18.57
CA ALA A 106 17.59 -7.64 -19.31
C ALA A 106 16.70 -6.58 -18.68
N LEU A 107 16.70 -6.46 -17.33
CA LEU A 107 15.99 -5.38 -16.64
C LEU A 107 16.60 -3.99 -16.90
N GLU A 108 17.94 -3.89 -17.02
CA GLU A 108 18.59 -2.64 -17.41
C GLU A 108 18.26 -2.26 -18.86
N GLU A 109 18.16 -3.22 -19.78
CA GLU A 109 17.72 -2.95 -21.16
C GLU A 109 16.26 -2.44 -21.20
N VAL A 110 15.37 -2.97 -20.34
CA VAL A 110 14.02 -2.43 -20.19
C VAL A 110 14.04 -1.01 -19.65
N LEU A 111 14.92 -0.73 -18.68
CA LEU A 111 15.08 0.61 -18.11
C LEU A 111 15.55 1.62 -19.16
N GLU A 112 16.51 1.25 -20.01
CA GLU A 112 16.98 2.09 -21.13
C GLU A 112 15.80 2.43 -22.06
N GLY A 113 14.97 1.45 -22.42
CA GLY A 113 13.77 1.68 -23.24
C GLY A 113 12.74 2.60 -22.58
N TYR A 114 12.64 2.60 -21.24
CA TYR A 114 11.81 3.58 -20.53
C TYR A 114 12.40 5.00 -20.60
N VAL A 115 13.71 5.13 -20.46
CA VAL A 115 14.40 6.42 -20.58
C VAL A 115 14.20 7.00 -21.97
N GLU A 116 14.41 6.22 -23.04
CA GLU A 116 14.16 6.64 -24.42
C GLU A 116 12.69 7.10 -24.61
N THR A 117 11.73 6.33 -24.10
CA THR A 117 10.30 6.70 -24.14
C THR A 117 10.02 8.02 -23.43
N LEU A 118 10.68 8.28 -22.28
CA LEU A 118 10.53 9.53 -21.54
C LEU A 118 11.28 10.71 -22.16
N GLU A 119 12.31 10.48 -22.95
CA GLU A 119 12.96 11.51 -23.77
C GLU A 119 12.04 11.96 -24.93
N GLU A 120 11.31 11.02 -25.56
CA GLU A 120 10.32 11.34 -26.60
C GLU A 120 9.06 11.99 -26.01
N ASN A 121 8.56 11.48 -24.90
CA ASN A 121 7.36 11.98 -24.21
C ASN A 121 7.61 12.12 -22.71
N PRO A 122 8.12 13.27 -22.24
CA PRO A 122 8.38 13.52 -20.81
C PRO A 122 7.14 13.51 -19.92
N THR A 123 5.95 13.62 -20.51
CA THR A 123 4.67 13.65 -19.77
C THR A 123 4.03 12.26 -19.61
N ASN A 124 4.67 11.20 -20.10
CA ASN A 124 4.18 9.83 -19.95
C ASN A 124 4.27 9.36 -18.48
N MET A 125 3.20 9.65 -17.70
CA MET A 125 3.14 9.33 -16.29
C MET A 125 3.18 7.81 -15.99
N PRO A 126 2.45 6.95 -16.74
CA PRO A 126 2.53 5.51 -16.53
C PRO A 126 3.94 4.94 -16.66
N ILE A 127 4.69 5.34 -17.68
CA ILE A 127 6.09 4.90 -17.85
C ILE A 127 6.98 5.46 -16.74
N ARG A 128 6.81 6.72 -16.35
CA ARG A 128 7.58 7.31 -15.25
C ARG A 128 7.38 6.57 -13.93
N LYS A 129 6.14 6.17 -13.62
CA LYS A 129 5.84 5.31 -12.45
C LYS A 129 6.52 3.94 -12.57
N ARG A 130 6.51 3.34 -13.77
CA ARG A 130 7.22 2.06 -14.00
C ARG A 130 8.72 2.19 -13.84
N THR A 131 9.32 3.28 -14.36
CA THR A 131 10.74 3.59 -14.17
C THR A 131 11.11 3.65 -12.69
N ALA A 132 10.34 4.36 -11.87
CA ALA A 132 10.58 4.44 -10.44
C ALA A 132 10.48 3.06 -9.76
N ALA A 133 9.48 2.26 -10.12
CA ALA A 133 9.30 0.90 -9.58
C ALA A 133 10.45 -0.04 -9.99
N LEU A 134 10.90 0.03 -11.25
CA LEU A 134 12.01 -0.76 -11.75
C LEU A 134 13.35 -0.36 -11.08
N LEU A 135 13.63 0.93 -10.94
CA LEU A 135 14.81 1.44 -10.21
C LEU A 135 14.81 0.96 -8.76
N LYS A 136 13.65 0.94 -8.09
CA LYS A 136 13.51 0.38 -6.74
C LYS A 136 13.87 -1.10 -6.71
N SER A 137 13.40 -1.90 -7.66
CA SER A 137 13.68 -3.32 -7.75
C SER A 137 15.17 -3.61 -8.05
N LEU A 138 15.84 -2.74 -8.80
CA LEU A 138 17.28 -2.80 -9.09
C LEU A 138 18.15 -2.32 -7.90
N GLY A 139 17.55 -1.90 -6.79
CA GLY A 139 18.28 -1.41 -5.62
C GLY A 139 18.87 0.00 -5.80
N ARG A 140 18.29 0.83 -6.67
CA ARG A 140 18.70 2.22 -6.98
C ARG A 140 17.68 3.24 -6.42
N PRO A 141 17.45 3.27 -5.08
CA PRO A 141 16.38 4.08 -4.49
C PRO A 141 16.57 5.60 -4.67
N ALA A 142 17.79 6.09 -4.75
CA ALA A 142 18.06 7.52 -4.94
C ALA A 142 17.55 8.00 -6.32
N GLU A 143 17.76 7.22 -7.37
CA GLU A 143 17.29 7.53 -8.71
C GLU A 143 15.77 7.36 -8.82
N ALA A 144 15.21 6.35 -8.14
CA ALA A 144 13.75 6.20 -8.03
C ALA A 144 13.10 7.44 -7.39
N ILE A 145 13.69 7.99 -6.32
CA ILE A 145 13.23 9.23 -5.70
C ILE A 145 13.29 10.41 -6.68
N GLN A 146 14.41 10.58 -7.40
CA GLN A 146 14.53 11.64 -8.40
C GLN A 146 13.45 11.54 -9.49
N THR A 147 13.16 10.32 -9.94
CA THR A 147 12.11 10.05 -10.92
C THR A 147 10.72 10.42 -10.38
N LEU A 148 10.44 10.10 -9.10
CA LEU A 148 9.18 10.46 -8.45
C LEU A 148 9.07 11.97 -8.19
N VAL A 149 10.17 12.65 -7.84
CA VAL A 149 10.19 14.13 -7.72
C VAL A 149 9.81 14.75 -9.06
N ALA A 150 10.43 14.32 -10.16
CA ALA A 150 10.11 14.83 -11.49
C ALA A 150 8.66 14.52 -11.92
N LEU A 151 8.06 13.44 -11.42
CA LEU A 151 6.65 13.14 -11.59
C LEU A 151 5.78 14.13 -10.81
N LEU A 152 6.10 14.37 -9.53
CA LEU A 152 5.36 15.26 -8.66
C LEU A 152 5.47 16.73 -9.06
N ASP A 153 6.57 17.15 -9.70
CA ASP A 153 6.70 18.48 -10.30
C ASP A 153 5.64 18.73 -11.39
N SER A 154 5.26 17.67 -12.11
CA SER A 154 4.24 17.74 -13.16
C SER A 154 2.83 17.37 -12.65
N SER A 155 2.73 16.54 -11.61
CA SER A 155 1.46 16.08 -11.03
C SER A 155 1.53 16.07 -9.49
N PRO A 156 1.46 17.23 -8.83
CA PRO A 156 1.65 17.33 -7.37
C PRO A 156 0.54 16.67 -6.55
N THR A 157 -0.60 16.35 -7.16
CA THR A 157 -1.73 15.68 -6.50
C THR A 157 -1.74 14.16 -6.68
N ASP A 158 -0.65 13.56 -7.16
CA ASP A 158 -0.53 12.12 -7.31
C ASP A 158 -0.21 11.46 -5.96
N ALA A 159 -1.26 11.01 -5.25
CA ALA A 159 -1.14 10.37 -3.95
C ALA A 159 -0.35 9.05 -3.98
N GLU A 160 -0.37 8.34 -5.13
CA GLU A 160 0.40 7.10 -5.30
C GLU A 160 1.91 7.40 -5.34
N ALA A 161 2.31 8.43 -6.08
CA ALA A 161 3.71 8.85 -6.16
C ALA A 161 4.24 9.33 -4.79
N TRP A 162 3.46 10.11 -4.05
CA TRP A 162 3.79 10.50 -2.68
C TRP A 162 3.94 9.30 -1.74
N SER A 163 3.03 8.32 -1.85
CA SER A 163 3.07 7.10 -1.03
C SER A 163 4.31 6.25 -1.34
N GLU A 164 4.66 6.09 -2.62
CA GLU A 164 5.84 5.34 -3.05
C GLU A 164 7.13 6.04 -2.60
N MET A 165 7.18 7.36 -2.67
CA MET A 165 8.30 8.15 -2.18
C MET A 165 8.46 8.02 -0.65
N ALA A 166 7.35 7.97 0.10
CA ALA A 166 7.38 7.72 1.54
C ALA A 166 7.97 6.33 1.87
N GLU A 167 7.63 5.30 1.09
CA GLU A 167 8.20 3.96 1.25
C GLU A 167 9.71 3.95 0.96
N LEU A 168 10.17 4.63 -0.09
CA LEU A 168 11.58 4.74 -0.42
C LEU A 168 12.36 5.45 0.70
N TYR A 169 11.87 6.58 1.21
CA TYR A 169 12.49 7.28 2.33
C TYR A 169 12.49 6.43 3.61
N THR A 170 11.39 5.71 3.87
CA THR A 170 11.31 4.81 5.03
C THR A 170 12.35 3.68 4.95
N SER A 171 12.55 3.10 3.76
CA SER A 171 13.55 2.05 3.54
C SER A 171 14.99 2.51 3.79
N GLN A 172 15.25 3.81 3.62
CA GLN A 172 16.54 4.44 3.88
C GLN A 172 16.67 5.02 5.30
N GLY A 173 15.66 4.85 6.16
CA GLY A 173 15.64 5.41 7.51
C GLY A 173 15.45 6.93 7.57
N GLN A 174 15.09 7.56 6.46
CA GLN A 174 14.84 9.00 6.34
C GLN A 174 13.39 9.33 6.77
N TYR A 175 13.10 9.16 8.05
CA TYR A 175 11.73 9.23 8.57
C TYR A 175 11.08 10.60 8.44
N TYR A 176 11.82 11.70 8.52
CA TYR A 176 11.26 13.05 8.38
C TYR A 176 10.69 13.27 6.98
N GLN A 177 11.41 12.87 5.95
CA GLN A 177 10.98 12.96 4.58
C GLN A 177 9.78 12.04 4.31
N ALA A 178 9.80 10.83 4.89
CA ALA A 178 8.69 9.89 4.79
C ALA A 178 7.40 10.43 5.45
N ILE A 179 7.52 11.07 6.63
CA ILE A 179 6.42 11.72 7.33
C ILE A 179 5.83 12.82 6.46
N TYR A 180 6.68 13.71 5.93
CA TYR A 180 6.25 14.79 5.03
C TYR A 180 5.47 14.24 3.83
N CYS A 181 5.98 13.22 3.14
CA CYS A 181 5.29 12.62 2.01
C CYS A 181 3.91 12.05 2.36
N LEU A 182 3.77 11.41 3.54
CA LEU A 182 2.46 10.88 3.97
C LEU A 182 1.51 12.00 4.40
N GLU A 183 2.01 13.10 4.91
CA GLU A 183 1.19 14.28 5.21
C GLU A 183 0.65 14.90 3.92
N GLU A 184 1.44 14.97 2.84
CA GLU A 184 0.97 15.37 1.51
C GLU A 184 -0.12 14.42 0.99
N VAL A 185 0.03 13.08 1.17
CA VAL A 185 -1.05 12.13 0.85
C VAL A 185 -2.32 12.45 1.63
N LEU A 186 -2.22 12.80 2.91
CA LEU A 186 -3.38 13.12 3.74
C LEU A 186 -4.02 14.47 3.40
N LEU A 187 -3.29 15.41 2.80
CA LEU A 187 -3.89 16.63 2.23
C LEU A 187 -4.78 16.29 1.02
N ILE A 188 -4.38 15.31 0.21
CA ILE A 188 -5.15 14.86 -0.95
C ILE A 188 -6.32 13.95 -0.51
N MET A 189 -6.06 13.03 0.42
CA MET A 189 -7.02 12.02 0.90
C MET A 189 -7.12 12.01 2.44
N PRO A 190 -7.81 12.98 3.07
CA PRO A 190 -7.81 13.16 4.52
C PRO A 190 -8.45 12.00 5.31
N ASN A 191 -9.25 11.16 4.66
CA ASN A 191 -9.93 10.03 5.29
C ASN A 191 -9.31 8.66 4.94
N ALA A 192 -8.08 8.65 4.43
CA ALA A 192 -7.36 7.41 4.13
C ALA A 192 -6.86 6.76 5.43
N TRP A 193 -7.66 5.85 6.02
CA TRP A 193 -7.35 5.19 7.30
C TRP A 193 -6.02 4.44 7.29
N SER A 194 -5.66 3.80 6.16
CA SER A 194 -4.41 3.08 5.99
C SER A 194 -3.19 4.02 6.03
N VAL A 195 -3.32 5.21 5.46
CA VAL A 195 -2.26 6.24 5.47
C VAL A 195 -2.06 6.80 6.87
N HIS A 196 -3.15 7.05 7.62
CA HIS A 196 -3.05 7.42 9.04
C HIS A 196 -2.30 6.37 9.86
N ALA A 197 -2.61 5.09 9.69
CA ALA A 197 -1.88 4.01 10.38
C ALA A 197 -0.41 3.95 9.96
N ARG A 198 -0.12 4.12 8.65
CA ARG A 198 1.25 4.13 8.14
C ARG A 198 2.05 5.30 8.70
N LEU A 199 1.46 6.49 8.75
CA LEU A 199 2.08 7.66 9.38
C LEU A 199 2.34 7.40 10.87
N GLY A 200 1.37 6.82 11.60
CA GLY A 200 1.54 6.40 12.99
C GLY A 200 2.71 5.42 13.18
N GLU A 201 2.88 4.46 12.27
CA GLU A 201 3.99 3.51 12.27
C GLU A 201 5.34 4.19 12.06
N ILE A 202 5.45 5.09 11.08
CA ILE A 202 6.71 5.79 10.79
C ILE A 202 7.09 6.72 11.96
N LEU A 203 6.13 7.43 12.55
CA LEU A 203 6.33 8.20 13.77
C LEU A 203 6.83 7.31 14.92
N PHE A 204 6.26 6.13 15.11
CA PHE A 204 6.70 5.18 16.12
C PHE A 204 8.13 4.69 15.86
N ARG A 205 8.48 4.38 14.62
CA ARG A 205 9.85 3.95 14.22
C ARG A 205 10.86 5.08 14.37
N SER A 206 10.49 6.32 14.05
CA SER A 206 11.37 7.49 14.19
C SER A 206 11.81 7.73 15.62
N CYS A 207 11.03 7.30 16.61
CA CYS A 207 11.37 7.40 18.02
C CYS A 207 12.70 6.71 18.40
N SER A 208 13.14 5.72 17.60
CA SER A 208 14.42 5.04 17.83
C SER A 208 15.63 5.89 17.44
N ASN A 209 15.43 6.87 16.56
CA ASN A 209 16.48 7.74 16.02
C ASN A 209 16.50 9.12 16.68
N LEU A 210 15.57 9.38 17.63
CA LEU A 210 15.54 10.65 18.33
C LEU A 210 16.71 10.75 19.31
N ALA A 211 17.67 11.61 18.99
CA ALA A 211 18.74 12.02 19.92
C ALA A 211 18.24 13.04 20.96
N GLY A 212 16.98 13.45 20.86
CA GLY A 212 16.31 14.41 21.73
C GLY A 212 15.96 13.83 23.09
N GLY A 213 15.66 14.73 24.04
CA GLY A 213 15.27 14.35 25.40
C GLY A 213 13.90 13.65 25.46
N ASN A 214 13.52 13.18 26.66
CA ASN A 214 12.24 12.49 26.89
C ASN A 214 10.99 13.28 26.43
N GLY A 215 11.10 14.62 26.30
CA GLY A 215 10.01 15.48 25.81
C GLY A 215 9.65 15.25 24.36
N ASP A 216 10.65 15.18 23.49
CA ASP A 216 10.46 14.95 22.04
C ASP A 216 9.93 13.54 21.79
N LEU A 217 10.45 12.56 22.54
CA LEU A 217 9.97 11.19 22.49
C LEU A 217 8.49 11.09 22.89
N LEU A 218 8.08 11.76 23.98
CA LEU A 218 6.70 11.77 24.43
C LEU A 218 5.77 12.43 23.41
N LYS A 219 6.22 13.53 22.80
CA LYS A 219 5.49 14.25 21.74
C LYS A 219 5.28 13.37 20.51
N THR A 220 6.34 12.77 19.99
CA THR A 220 6.29 11.92 18.79
C THR A 220 5.45 10.66 19.01
N LEU A 221 5.58 10.00 20.17
CA LEU A 221 4.74 8.86 20.54
C LEU A 221 3.26 9.23 20.69
N SER A 222 2.99 10.42 21.26
CA SER A 222 1.61 10.91 21.39
C SER A 222 0.97 11.18 20.04
N GLU A 223 1.74 11.72 19.09
CA GLU A 223 1.26 11.91 17.73
C GLU A 223 1.04 10.56 17.02
N SER A 224 1.98 9.63 17.13
CA SER A 224 1.81 8.26 16.63
C SER A 224 0.50 7.62 17.13
N MET A 225 0.24 7.71 18.44
CA MET A 225 -1.00 7.22 19.05
C MET A 225 -2.24 7.90 18.44
N ARG A 226 -2.23 9.23 18.25
CA ARG A 226 -3.36 9.97 17.64
C ARG A 226 -3.62 9.52 16.21
N ARG A 227 -2.56 9.27 15.41
CA ARG A 227 -2.69 8.80 14.02
C ARG A 227 -3.31 7.40 13.97
N PHE A 228 -2.94 6.50 14.88
CA PHE A 228 -3.60 5.19 15.00
C PHE A 228 -5.06 5.32 15.47
N CYS A 229 -5.35 6.20 16.44
CA CYS A 229 -6.74 6.47 16.83
C CYS A 229 -7.57 6.95 15.63
N ARG A 230 -7.04 7.89 14.84
CA ARG A 230 -7.74 8.37 13.65
C ARG A 230 -7.98 7.26 12.62
N SER A 231 -7.02 6.38 12.44
CA SER A 231 -7.16 5.21 11.55
C SER A 231 -8.31 4.30 11.96
N ILE A 232 -8.44 3.96 13.25
CA ILE A 232 -9.50 3.08 13.75
C ILE A 232 -10.87 3.78 13.84
N GLU A 233 -10.91 5.11 13.99
CA GLU A 233 -12.15 5.89 13.87
C GLU A 233 -12.72 5.84 12.46
N LEU A 234 -11.85 5.87 11.45
CA LEU A 234 -12.23 5.81 10.03
C LEU A 234 -12.56 4.40 9.55
N CYS A 235 -11.92 3.39 10.13
CA CYS A 235 -12.14 1.98 9.82
C CYS A 235 -12.09 1.14 11.10
N GLU A 236 -13.29 0.83 11.65
CA GLU A 236 -13.45 0.19 12.96
C GLU A 236 -12.75 -1.17 13.08
N ASN A 237 -12.66 -1.93 11.99
CA ASN A 237 -12.09 -3.28 12.00
C ASN A 237 -10.69 -3.33 11.37
N TYR A 238 -9.93 -2.25 11.42
CA TYR A 238 -8.58 -2.22 10.84
C TYR A 238 -7.52 -2.76 11.82
N LEU A 239 -7.11 -4.01 11.65
CA LEU A 239 -6.20 -4.74 12.54
C LEU A 239 -4.87 -3.99 12.77
N ARG A 240 -4.23 -3.49 11.71
CA ARG A 240 -2.95 -2.76 11.82
C ARG A 240 -3.07 -1.49 12.65
N GLY A 241 -4.24 -0.82 12.61
CA GLY A 241 -4.54 0.35 13.45
C GLY A 241 -4.50 0.00 14.95
N TYR A 242 -5.16 -1.07 15.35
CA TYR A 242 -5.15 -1.53 16.75
C TYR A 242 -3.79 -2.10 17.17
N TYR A 243 -3.11 -2.80 16.27
CA TYR A 243 -1.76 -3.30 16.53
C TYR A 243 -0.79 -2.16 16.84
N GLY A 244 -0.76 -1.13 16.01
CA GLY A 244 0.08 0.06 16.21
C GLY A 244 -0.33 0.87 17.45
N LEU A 245 -1.65 1.00 17.71
CA LEU A 245 -2.16 1.66 18.91
C LEU A 245 -1.68 0.96 20.18
N LYS A 246 -1.72 -0.38 20.21
CA LYS A 246 -1.23 -1.16 21.36
C LYS A 246 0.27 -0.96 21.59
N LEU A 247 1.09 -0.96 20.51
CA LEU A 247 2.53 -0.72 20.62
C LEU A 247 2.84 0.69 21.11
N SER A 248 2.22 1.71 20.51
CA SER A 248 2.46 3.12 20.86
C SER A 248 2.01 3.45 22.28
N THR A 249 0.85 2.96 22.71
CA THR A 249 0.35 3.15 24.07
C THR A 249 1.21 2.43 25.11
N LYS A 250 1.67 1.20 24.83
CA LYS A 250 2.60 0.48 25.71
C LYS A 250 3.88 1.29 25.94
N LYS A 251 4.51 1.74 24.84
CA LYS A 251 5.74 2.53 24.93
C LYS A 251 5.51 3.89 25.62
N LEU A 252 4.34 4.52 25.44
CA LEU A 252 3.95 5.72 26.17
C LEU A 252 3.83 5.46 27.67
N LEU A 253 3.22 4.36 28.10
CA LEU A 253 3.12 3.99 29.52
C LEU A 253 4.50 3.77 30.17
N ASP A 254 5.46 3.23 29.43
CA ASP A 254 6.83 3.00 29.90
C ASP A 254 7.61 4.32 30.09
N VAL A 255 7.41 5.29 29.19
CA VAL A 255 8.13 6.58 29.16
C VAL A 255 7.43 7.67 29.98
N TYR A 256 6.12 7.49 30.26
CA TYR A 256 5.33 8.52 30.91
C TYR A 256 5.89 8.87 32.30
N PRO A 257 6.13 10.17 32.61
CA PRO A 257 6.75 10.56 33.88
C PRO A 257 5.87 10.16 35.07
N LYS A 258 6.44 9.40 35.98
CA LYS A 258 5.78 8.93 37.22
C LYS A 258 5.50 10.05 38.21
N SER A 259 6.02 11.27 37.98
CA SER A 259 5.89 12.44 38.85
C SER A 259 5.00 13.51 38.21
N SER A 260 3.97 13.90 38.94
CA SER A 260 2.96 14.89 38.51
C SER A 260 3.49 16.32 38.24
N LYS A 261 4.74 16.62 38.55
CA LYS A 261 5.35 17.94 38.34
C LYS A 261 5.90 18.13 36.91
N GLN A 262 6.11 17.07 36.14
CA GLN A 262 6.63 17.15 34.77
C GLN A 262 5.56 17.04 33.69
N SER A 263 4.32 16.75 34.04
CA SER A 263 3.19 16.62 33.10
C SER A 263 2.58 17.97 32.66
N GLN A 264 3.09 19.10 33.14
CA GLN A 264 2.82 20.43 32.60
C GLN A 264 3.84 20.79 31.50
N ALA A 265 4.04 19.90 30.52
CA ALA A 265 4.61 20.31 29.26
C ALA A 265 3.61 21.27 28.63
N VAL A 266 3.98 22.53 28.61
CA VAL A 266 3.18 23.63 28.07
C VAL A 266 2.80 23.28 26.65
N SER A 267 1.50 23.03 26.40
CA SER A 267 0.98 23.10 25.05
C SER A 267 1.18 24.53 24.57
N ASP A 268 2.05 24.76 23.63
CA ASP A 268 2.17 26.05 22.99
C ASP A 268 1.11 26.15 21.89
N PRO A 269 0.01 26.89 22.11
CA PRO A 269 -1.04 27.03 21.10
C PRO A 269 -0.53 27.69 19.80
N ALA A 270 0.59 28.41 19.88
CA ALA A 270 1.18 29.10 18.76
C ALA A 270 1.90 28.15 17.79
N THR A 271 2.34 26.98 18.25
CA THR A 271 3.00 25.96 17.42
C THR A 271 2.03 24.86 16.97
N GLY A 272 0.74 24.95 17.31
CA GLY A 272 -0.25 23.90 16.99
C GLY A 272 -0.05 22.60 17.78
N ASP A 273 0.81 22.58 18.79
CA ASP A 273 1.09 21.43 19.60
C ASP A 273 -0.10 21.07 20.50
N LEU A 274 -0.66 19.90 20.28
CA LEU A 274 -1.73 19.37 21.11
C LEU A 274 -1.18 18.96 22.49
N ALA A 275 -1.95 19.23 23.55
CA ALA A 275 -1.61 18.80 24.91
C ALA A 275 -1.30 17.29 24.96
N PRO A 276 -0.29 16.85 25.73
CA PRO A 276 0.01 15.45 25.89
C PRO A 276 -1.19 14.69 26.47
N PRO A 277 -1.43 13.44 26.05
CA PRO A 277 -2.54 12.65 26.55
C PRO A 277 -2.38 12.37 28.04
N THR A 278 -3.49 12.25 28.77
CA THR A 278 -3.44 11.88 30.19
C THR A 278 -3.10 10.41 30.35
N LEU A 279 -2.43 10.04 31.45
CA LEU A 279 -2.12 8.64 31.76
C LEU A 279 -3.35 7.73 31.69
N ARG A 280 -4.48 8.21 32.23
CA ARG A 280 -5.75 7.49 32.21
C ARG A 280 -6.27 7.25 30.80
N SER A 281 -6.10 8.22 29.89
CA SER A 281 -6.50 8.06 28.48
C SER A 281 -5.63 7.03 27.78
N ILE A 282 -4.31 7.05 28.02
CA ILE A 282 -3.36 6.07 27.46
C ILE A 282 -3.71 4.66 27.93
N GLN A 283 -3.99 4.46 29.22
CA GLN A 283 -4.37 3.16 29.78
C GLN A 283 -5.66 2.62 29.13
N ARG A 284 -6.70 3.45 29.03
CA ARG A 284 -7.96 3.06 28.40
C ARG A 284 -7.79 2.69 26.92
N LEU A 285 -6.99 3.43 26.17
CA LEU A 285 -6.70 3.14 24.78
C LEU A 285 -5.89 1.84 24.64
N HIS A 286 -4.98 1.57 25.56
CA HIS A 286 -4.23 0.31 25.60
C HIS A 286 -5.15 -0.89 25.86
N GLU A 287 -6.07 -0.78 26.82
CA GLU A 287 -7.05 -1.81 27.13
C GLU A 287 -8.00 -2.05 25.95
N LEU A 288 -8.49 -0.97 25.32
CA LEU A 288 -9.35 -1.04 24.14
C LEU A 288 -8.63 -1.77 22.99
N ALA A 289 -7.39 -1.37 22.68
CA ALA A 289 -6.60 -2.00 21.61
C ALA A 289 -6.35 -3.49 21.90
N THR A 290 -6.05 -3.84 23.15
CA THR A 290 -5.84 -5.24 23.57
C THR A 290 -7.10 -6.07 23.44
N GLY A 291 -8.26 -5.54 23.87
CA GLY A 291 -9.55 -6.23 23.79
C GLY A 291 -9.99 -6.45 22.34
N LYS A 292 -9.86 -5.42 21.48
CA LYS A 292 -10.23 -5.51 20.06
C LYS A 292 -9.32 -6.45 19.28
N LEU A 293 -7.99 -6.40 19.50
CA LEU A 293 -7.07 -7.36 18.89
C LEU A 293 -7.39 -8.80 19.30
N GLY A 294 -7.68 -9.05 20.58
CA GLY A 294 -8.10 -10.38 21.06
C GLY A 294 -9.39 -10.86 20.39
N GLU A 295 -10.35 -9.98 20.17
CA GLU A 295 -11.58 -10.28 19.44
C GLU A 295 -11.29 -10.64 17.98
N MET A 296 -10.48 -9.83 17.27
CA MET A 296 -10.11 -10.04 15.88
C MET A 296 -9.36 -11.37 15.68
N VAL A 297 -8.38 -11.66 16.53
CA VAL A 297 -7.62 -12.92 16.49
C VAL A 297 -8.54 -14.11 16.73
N ARG A 298 -9.44 -14.04 17.71
CA ARG A 298 -10.37 -15.13 18.02
C ARG A 298 -11.34 -15.39 16.87
N ARG A 299 -11.98 -14.35 16.32
CA ARG A 299 -12.97 -14.49 15.25
C ARG A 299 -12.34 -14.81 13.90
N GLY A 300 -11.21 -14.18 13.56
CA GLY A 300 -10.48 -14.42 12.32
C GLY A 300 -9.92 -15.85 12.25
N SER A 301 -9.37 -16.37 13.36
CA SER A 301 -8.85 -17.74 13.40
C SER A 301 -9.92 -18.83 13.28
N VAL A 302 -11.17 -18.53 13.63
CA VAL A 302 -12.32 -19.46 13.47
C VAL A 302 -12.94 -19.34 12.06
N GLY A 303 -12.57 -18.31 11.27
CA GLY A 303 -13.17 -18.05 9.96
C GLY A 303 -14.65 -17.62 10.07
N GLU A 304 -15.00 -16.85 11.09
CA GLU A 304 -16.36 -16.35 11.28
C GLU A 304 -16.77 -15.45 10.11
N ARG A 305 -18.00 -15.58 9.63
CA ARG A 305 -18.50 -14.81 8.48
C ARG A 305 -18.41 -13.30 8.75
N GLY A 306 -17.77 -12.57 7.83
CA GLY A 306 -17.49 -11.13 7.97
C GLY A 306 -16.17 -10.80 8.70
N TRP A 307 -15.37 -11.83 9.05
CA TRP A 307 -14.04 -11.70 9.67
C TRP A 307 -12.95 -12.43 8.90
N ASN A 308 -13.22 -12.79 7.64
CA ASN A 308 -12.31 -13.56 6.77
C ASN A 308 -11.36 -12.67 5.95
N ASP A 309 -11.43 -11.34 6.10
CA ASP A 309 -10.69 -10.39 5.28
C ASP A 309 -9.27 -10.08 5.82
N TYR A 310 -8.89 -10.73 6.94
CA TYR A 310 -7.56 -10.58 7.52
C TYR A 310 -6.57 -11.58 6.92
N ASP A 311 -5.35 -11.12 6.66
CA ASP A 311 -4.25 -12.00 6.30
C ASP A 311 -3.86 -12.88 7.50
N GLU A 312 -3.61 -14.17 7.25
CA GLU A 312 -3.19 -15.12 8.27
C GLU A 312 -1.92 -14.65 9.01
N ALA A 313 -0.97 -14.05 8.28
CA ALA A 313 0.25 -13.50 8.87
C ALA A 313 -0.04 -12.34 9.84
N GLU A 314 -1.03 -11.49 9.53
CA GLU A 314 -1.44 -10.40 10.42
C GLU A 314 -2.09 -10.93 11.71
N LEU A 315 -2.90 -11.99 11.60
CA LEU A 315 -3.52 -12.63 12.76
C LEU A 315 -2.48 -13.31 13.66
N ILE A 316 -1.47 -13.97 13.06
CA ILE A 316 -0.35 -14.57 13.80
C ILE A 316 0.43 -13.48 14.54
N ALA A 317 0.81 -12.40 13.85
CA ALA A 317 1.54 -11.28 14.47
C ALA A 317 0.76 -10.63 15.62
N ALA A 318 -0.56 -10.46 15.46
CA ALA A 318 -1.43 -9.92 16.51
C ALA A 318 -1.51 -10.86 17.73
N ARG A 319 -1.59 -12.17 17.50
CA ARG A 319 -1.57 -13.19 18.57
C ARG A 319 -0.25 -13.13 19.34
N GLU A 320 0.88 -13.15 18.64
CA GLU A 320 2.20 -13.05 19.28
C GLU A 320 2.35 -11.78 20.12
N LEU A 321 1.82 -10.65 19.66
CA LEU A 321 1.84 -9.40 20.42
C LEU A 321 1.03 -9.51 21.72
N LEU A 322 -0.12 -10.18 21.69
CA LEU A 322 -0.95 -10.42 22.88
C LEU A 322 -0.28 -11.39 23.86
N ASP A 323 0.32 -12.47 23.36
CA ASP A 323 0.98 -13.49 24.16
C ASP A 323 2.22 -12.94 24.89
N ARG A 324 2.97 -12.03 24.28
CA ARG A 324 4.12 -11.35 24.93
C ARG A 324 3.73 -10.57 26.18
N ASP A 325 2.50 -10.07 26.26
CA ASP A 325 2.02 -9.32 27.42
C ASP A 325 1.50 -10.23 28.55
N THR A 326 1.16 -11.49 28.21
CA THR A 326 0.65 -12.48 29.18
C THR A 326 1.76 -13.34 29.80
N GLN A 327 2.95 -13.41 29.16
CA GLN A 327 4.09 -14.15 29.74
C GLN A 327 4.69 -13.35 30.92
N PRO A 328 4.81 -13.96 32.11
CA PRO A 328 5.53 -13.35 33.20
C PRO A 328 6.99 -13.17 32.79
N ILE A 329 7.52 -11.96 33.00
CA ILE A 329 8.96 -11.69 32.81
C ILE A 329 9.72 -12.58 33.80
N GLU A 330 10.26 -13.71 33.32
CA GLU A 330 11.26 -14.44 34.09
C GLU A 330 12.47 -13.52 34.29
N ARG A 331 12.67 -13.12 35.56
CA ARG A 331 13.83 -12.32 35.98
C ARG A 331 14.98 -13.23 36.37
#